data_985e4e81239eed4ada5c24512e20a0f0
#
_entry.id   985e4e81239eed4ada5c24512e20a0f0
#
_cell.length_a   1.000
_cell.length_b   1.000
_cell.length_c   1.000
_cell.angle_alpha   90.00
_cell.angle_beta   90.00
_cell.angle_gamma   90.00
#
_symmetry.space_group_name_H-M   'P 1'
#
loop_
_entity.id
_entity.type
_entity.pdbx_description
1 polymer ?
#
loop_
_entity_poly.entity_id
_entity_poly.type
_entity_poly.pdbx_seq_one_letter_code
_entity_poly.pdbx_strand_id
1 'polypeptide(L)'
;DMVRSGNDKEMYTVTYNQNFRDAAVSVYLNYTHRTYWDRPEQTNYNVMMSHYFNMGSIRNMSVSLTGYRYEYDKSTDKGMYISLSMPWGDSSTVSYNGNYGSGSDSSQVGYFSRIDDASHYQINVGTSENHGSVDGYYNHDGSLAQVDLSANYHEGEYQSAGISLQGGATLTAHGGALHRTQNMGGTRLLIDADGVSGVPVEG
;
A
#
# COMPACT_ATOMS: atom_id res chain seq x y z
N ASP A 1 -23.31 -21.87 18.47
CA ASP A 1 -22.72 -21.91 19.79
C ASP A 1 -22.14 -20.56 20.13
N MET A 2 -22.74 -19.99 21.14
CA MET A 2 -22.31 -18.70 21.59
C MET A 2 -21.07 -18.88 22.45
N VAL A 3 -19.95 -18.44 21.95
CA VAL A 3 -18.73 -18.49 22.72
C VAL A 3 -18.71 -17.30 23.66
N ARG A 4 -18.74 -17.57 24.92
CA ARG A 4 -18.59 -16.53 25.91
C ARG A 4 -17.15 -16.48 26.33
N SER A 5 -16.56 -15.33 26.13
CA SER A 5 -15.19 -15.08 26.51
C SER A 5 -15.18 -13.94 27.51
N GLY A 6 -14.72 -14.21 28.69
CA GLY A 6 -14.58 -13.19 29.72
C GLY A 6 -15.91 -12.57 30.12
N ASN A 7 -16.08 -11.30 29.78
CA ASN A 7 -17.22 -10.50 30.20
C ASN A 7 -18.32 -10.37 29.16
N ASP A 8 -18.22 -11.13 28.08
CA ASP A 8 -19.23 -11.08 27.03
C ASP A 8 -20.57 -11.56 27.54
N LYS A 9 -21.62 -10.77 27.35
CA LYS A 9 -22.97 -11.17 27.67
C LYS A 9 -23.62 -11.86 26.48
N GLU A 10 -23.45 -11.29 25.29
CA GLU A 10 -24.12 -11.77 24.11
C GLU A 10 -23.39 -11.24 22.87
N MET A 11 -23.38 -12.03 21.80
CA MET A 11 -22.78 -11.63 20.54
C MET A 11 -23.65 -12.11 19.39
N TYR A 12 -23.99 -11.21 18.50
CA TYR A 12 -24.67 -11.51 17.25
C TYR A 12 -23.75 -11.21 16.10
N THR A 13 -23.69 -12.10 15.13
CA THR A 13 -22.94 -11.87 13.89
C THR A 13 -23.82 -12.26 12.72
N VAL A 14 -23.95 -11.34 11.78
CA VAL A 14 -24.63 -11.59 10.51
C VAL A 14 -23.62 -11.36 9.40
N THR A 15 -23.46 -12.34 8.55
CA THR A 15 -22.54 -12.27 7.43
C THR A 15 -23.27 -12.59 6.14
N TYR A 16 -23.10 -11.75 5.13
CA TYR A 16 -23.64 -11.97 3.80
C TYR A 16 -22.48 -11.90 2.82
N ASN A 17 -22.40 -12.90 1.95
CA ASN A 17 -21.37 -12.96 0.92
C ASN A 17 -22.02 -13.41 -0.37
N GLN A 18 -21.94 -12.59 -1.42
CA GLN A 18 -22.54 -12.89 -2.70
C GLN A 18 -21.58 -12.53 -3.82
N ASN A 19 -21.44 -13.43 -4.75
CA ASN A 19 -20.61 -13.24 -5.92
C ASN A 19 -21.49 -13.27 -7.17
N PHE A 20 -21.59 -12.14 -7.85
CA PHE A 20 -22.37 -11.99 -9.07
C PHE A 20 -21.46 -12.20 -10.26
N ARG A 21 -21.38 -13.42 -10.76
CA ARG A 21 -20.39 -13.78 -11.78
C ARG A 21 -20.62 -13.05 -13.10
N ASP A 22 -21.85 -12.88 -13.52
CA ASP A 22 -22.14 -12.24 -14.81
C ASP A 22 -21.75 -10.77 -14.80
N ALA A 23 -21.87 -10.11 -13.67
CA ALA A 23 -21.48 -8.72 -13.53
C ALA A 23 -20.05 -8.56 -13.01
N ALA A 24 -19.37 -9.65 -12.68
CA ALA A 24 -18.05 -9.65 -12.06
C ALA A 24 -18.00 -8.77 -10.82
N VAL A 25 -19.02 -8.87 -9.98
CA VAL A 25 -19.14 -8.09 -8.74
C VAL A 25 -19.18 -9.06 -7.58
N SER A 26 -18.42 -8.75 -6.53
CA SER A 26 -18.47 -9.48 -5.28
C SER A 26 -18.86 -8.52 -4.17
N VAL A 27 -19.75 -8.96 -3.29
CA VAL A 27 -20.24 -8.18 -2.17
C VAL A 27 -20.08 -8.99 -0.89
N TYR A 28 -19.52 -8.37 0.11
CA TYR A 28 -19.38 -8.96 1.44
C TYR A 28 -19.89 -7.96 2.47
N LEU A 29 -20.80 -8.41 3.32
CA LEU A 29 -21.34 -7.61 4.40
C LEU A 29 -21.15 -8.37 5.71
N ASN A 30 -20.73 -7.67 6.73
CA ASN A 30 -20.59 -8.26 8.07
C ASN A 30 -21.11 -7.28 9.11
N TYR A 31 -21.93 -7.78 9.99
CA TYR A 31 -22.45 -7.03 11.13
C TYR A 31 -22.21 -7.84 12.38
N THR A 32 -21.62 -7.23 13.37
CA THR A 32 -21.38 -7.85 14.68
C THR A 32 -21.82 -6.91 15.77
N HIS A 33 -22.60 -7.42 16.69
CA HIS A 33 -23.06 -6.67 17.85
C HIS A 33 -22.71 -7.47 19.09
N ARG A 34 -22.02 -6.84 20.04
CA ARG A 34 -21.63 -7.46 21.29
C ARG A 34 -22.14 -6.68 22.47
N THR A 35 -22.70 -7.36 23.44
CA THR A 35 -23.04 -6.78 24.72
C THR A 35 -22.17 -7.38 25.79
N TYR A 36 -21.89 -6.58 26.81
CA TYR A 36 -21.03 -6.98 27.93
C TYR A 36 -21.76 -6.76 29.26
N TRP A 37 -21.33 -7.48 30.26
CA TRP A 37 -21.89 -7.32 31.61
C TRP A 37 -21.36 -6.07 32.29
N ASP A 38 -20.14 -5.69 32.00
CA ASP A 38 -19.40 -4.67 32.74
C ASP A 38 -18.92 -3.49 31.91
N ARG A 39 -19.32 -3.40 30.65
CA ARG A 39 -18.89 -2.33 29.75
C ARG A 39 -19.94 -2.07 28.68
N PRO A 40 -19.85 -0.93 27.98
CA PRO A 40 -20.80 -0.61 26.93
C PRO A 40 -20.77 -1.60 25.77
N GLU A 41 -21.87 -1.66 25.05
CA GLU A 41 -21.99 -2.52 23.89
C GLU A 41 -21.10 -2.05 22.73
N GLN A 42 -20.74 -2.98 21.87
CA GLN A 42 -19.97 -2.73 20.66
C GLN A 42 -20.79 -3.13 19.43
N THR A 43 -20.68 -2.34 18.38
CA THR A 43 -21.30 -2.67 17.11
C THR A 43 -20.31 -2.43 15.99
N ASN A 44 -20.14 -3.41 15.12
CA ASN A 44 -19.27 -3.34 13.95
C ASN A 44 -20.06 -3.58 12.68
N TYR A 45 -19.87 -2.70 11.70
CA TYR A 45 -20.35 -2.89 10.34
C TYR A 45 -19.18 -2.92 9.40
N ASN A 46 -19.12 -3.89 8.51
CA ASN A 46 -18.10 -3.98 7.48
C ASN A 46 -18.76 -4.29 6.16
N VAL A 47 -18.39 -3.55 5.13
CA VAL A 47 -18.88 -3.75 3.78
C VAL A 47 -17.68 -3.78 2.86
N MET A 48 -17.60 -4.80 2.02
CA MET A 48 -16.60 -4.91 0.98
C MET A 48 -17.27 -5.19 -0.34
N MET A 49 -16.91 -4.45 -1.37
CA MET A 49 -17.44 -4.65 -2.71
C MET A 49 -16.28 -4.55 -3.70
N SER A 50 -16.24 -5.45 -4.64
CA SER A 50 -15.24 -5.42 -5.70
C SER A 50 -15.90 -5.67 -7.03
N HIS A 51 -15.36 -5.05 -8.07
CA HIS A 51 -15.88 -5.16 -9.43
C HIS A 51 -14.72 -5.20 -10.40
N TYR A 52 -14.79 -6.14 -11.33
CA TYR A 52 -13.83 -6.28 -12.41
C TYR A 52 -14.52 -5.94 -13.72
N PHE A 53 -13.88 -5.12 -14.54
CA PHE A 53 -14.53 -4.66 -15.76
C PHE A 53 -13.48 -4.25 -16.79
N ASN A 54 -13.95 -4.07 -18.03
CA ASN A 54 -13.14 -3.56 -19.13
C ASN A 54 -13.70 -2.23 -19.57
N MET A 55 -12.84 -1.29 -19.92
CA MET A 55 -13.27 0.01 -20.41
C MET A 55 -12.46 0.37 -21.66
N GLY A 56 -13.11 0.37 -22.82
CA GLY A 56 -12.43 0.64 -24.08
C GLY A 56 -11.36 -0.39 -24.37
N SER A 57 -10.15 0.07 -24.59
CA SER A 57 -8.99 -0.80 -24.83
C SER A 57 -8.35 -1.31 -23.55
N ILE A 58 -8.77 -0.80 -22.42
CA ILE A 58 -8.19 -1.18 -21.12
C ILE A 58 -8.96 -2.37 -20.58
N ARG A 59 -8.24 -3.44 -20.27
CA ARG A 59 -8.85 -4.68 -19.79
C ARG A 59 -8.41 -4.97 -18.37
N ASN A 60 -9.23 -5.73 -17.67
CA ASN A 60 -8.94 -6.19 -16.31
C ASN A 60 -8.80 -5.04 -15.31
N MET A 61 -9.62 -4.03 -15.48
CA MET A 61 -9.72 -3.00 -14.46
C MET A 61 -10.44 -3.57 -13.25
N SER A 62 -10.03 -3.14 -12.08
CA SER A 62 -10.69 -3.55 -10.85
C SER A 62 -10.89 -2.36 -9.95
N VAL A 63 -12.02 -2.34 -9.27
CA VAL A 63 -12.31 -1.38 -8.23
C VAL A 63 -12.78 -2.13 -7.00
N SER A 64 -12.31 -1.73 -5.85
CA SER A 64 -12.79 -2.27 -4.59
C SER A 64 -13.13 -1.14 -3.65
N LEU A 65 -14.19 -1.35 -2.89
CA LEU A 65 -14.67 -0.41 -1.90
C LEU A 65 -14.82 -1.17 -0.58
N THR A 66 -14.22 -0.64 0.47
CA THR A 66 -14.36 -1.19 1.80
C THR A 66 -14.83 -0.09 2.71
N GLY A 67 -15.92 -0.34 3.42
CA GLY A 67 -16.44 0.60 4.38
C GLY A 67 -16.58 -0.06 5.74
N TYR A 68 -16.35 0.68 6.78
CA TYR A 68 -16.53 0.17 8.12
C TYR A 68 -17.13 1.23 9.02
N ARG A 69 -17.82 0.76 10.04
CA ARG A 69 -18.32 1.61 11.12
C ARG A 69 -18.23 0.82 12.41
N TYR A 70 -17.56 1.38 13.37
CA TYR A 70 -17.39 0.80 14.69
C TYR A 70 -17.97 1.73 15.73
N GLU A 71 -18.88 1.23 16.54
CA GLU A 71 -19.53 2.01 17.57
C GLU A 71 -19.25 1.40 18.93
N TYR A 72 -18.79 2.24 19.86
CA TYR A 72 -18.52 1.84 21.23
C TYR A 72 -18.68 3.02 22.15
N ASP A 73 -19.51 2.87 23.18
CA ASP A 73 -19.70 3.86 24.23
C ASP A 73 -19.89 5.27 23.70
N LYS A 74 -20.88 5.47 22.83
CA LYS A 74 -21.19 6.75 22.21
C LYS A 74 -20.11 7.29 21.28
N SER A 75 -19.05 6.53 21.08
CA SER A 75 -18.01 6.84 20.11
C SER A 75 -18.31 6.12 18.80
N THR A 76 -18.06 6.79 17.70
CA THR A 76 -18.19 6.19 16.37
C THR A 76 -16.91 6.40 15.61
N ASP A 77 -16.32 5.31 15.16
CA ASP A 77 -15.21 5.31 14.23
C ASP A 77 -15.71 4.73 12.92
N LYS A 78 -15.58 5.48 11.85
CA LYS A 78 -16.05 5.05 10.54
C LYS A 78 -15.04 5.45 9.49
N GLY A 79 -14.99 4.67 8.44
CA GLY A 79 -14.06 4.95 7.37
C GLY A 79 -14.41 4.23 6.11
N MET A 80 -13.78 4.65 5.03
CA MET A 80 -13.96 4.09 3.72
C MET A 80 -12.63 4.01 3.02
N TYR A 81 -12.38 2.89 2.36
CA TYR A 81 -11.18 2.65 1.57
C TYR A 81 -11.60 2.31 0.15
N ILE A 82 -11.04 3.04 -0.81
CA ILE A 82 -11.29 2.82 -2.23
C ILE A 82 -9.97 2.44 -2.88
N SER A 83 -10.00 1.39 -3.70
CA SER A 83 -8.83 0.96 -4.46
C SER A 83 -9.25 0.75 -5.90
N LEU A 84 -8.52 1.35 -6.81
CA LEU A 84 -8.74 1.19 -8.25
C LEU A 84 -7.44 0.74 -8.87
N SER A 85 -7.49 -0.30 -9.68
CA SER A 85 -6.34 -0.80 -10.42
C SER A 85 -6.66 -0.82 -11.89
N MET A 86 -5.80 -0.23 -12.70
CA MET A 86 -6.00 -0.10 -14.14
C MET A 86 -4.72 -0.54 -14.86
N PRO A 87 -4.70 -1.76 -15.41
CA PRO A 87 -3.57 -2.17 -16.24
C PRO A 87 -3.48 -1.29 -17.49
N TRP A 88 -2.30 -0.78 -17.76
CA TRP A 88 -2.06 0.09 -18.89
C TRP A 88 -1.04 -0.57 -19.80
N GLY A 89 -1.50 -1.15 -20.89
CA GLY A 89 -0.64 -1.95 -21.75
C GLY A 89 -0.27 -3.27 -21.10
N ASP A 90 0.82 -3.87 -21.57
CA ASP A 90 1.21 -5.20 -21.14
C ASP A 90 2.09 -5.20 -19.90
N SER A 91 2.66 -4.06 -19.55
CA SER A 91 3.69 -4.03 -18.52
C SER A 91 3.52 -2.89 -17.51
N SER A 92 2.42 -2.16 -17.57
CA SER A 92 2.22 -1.01 -16.68
C SER A 92 0.89 -1.12 -15.96
N THR A 93 0.79 -0.51 -14.80
CA THR A 93 -0.44 -0.46 -14.02
C THR A 93 -0.54 0.91 -13.34
N VAL A 94 -1.70 1.54 -13.50
CA VAL A 94 -2.05 2.73 -12.74
C VAL A 94 -2.97 2.32 -11.61
N SER A 95 -2.70 2.80 -10.43
CA SER A 95 -3.51 2.49 -9.26
C SER A 95 -3.91 3.76 -8.53
N TYR A 96 -5.07 3.71 -7.91
CA TYR A 96 -5.56 4.76 -7.03
C TYR A 96 -6.01 4.15 -5.74
N ASN A 97 -5.61 4.75 -4.63
CA ASN A 97 -6.02 4.32 -3.29
C ASN A 97 -6.47 5.54 -2.52
N GLY A 98 -7.65 5.48 -1.96
CA GLY A 98 -8.18 6.52 -1.12
C GLY A 98 -8.61 5.96 0.21
N ASN A 99 -8.28 6.65 1.29
CA ASN A 99 -8.66 6.27 2.64
C ASN A 99 -9.29 7.48 3.30
N TYR A 100 -10.56 7.35 3.68
CA TYR A 100 -11.34 8.43 4.26
C TYR A 100 -11.93 7.94 5.57
N GLY A 101 -11.56 8.58 6.65
CA GLY A 101 -11.99 8.13 7.96
C GLY A 101 -12.23 9.28 8.92
N SER A 102 -12.70 8.94 10.10
CA SER A 102 -13.00 9.93 11.13
C SER A 102 -11.76 10.67 11.63
N GLY A 103 -10.60 10.10 11.46
CA GLY A 103 -9.36 10.68 11.97
C GLY A 103 -8.46 11.30 10.91
N SER A 104 -8.53 10.83 9.67
CA SER A 104 -7.64 11.34 8.63
C SER A 104 -8.11 10.89 7.27
N ASP A 105 -7.82 11.70 6.27
CA ASP A 105 -8.07 11.39 4.87
C ASP A 105 -6.74 11.31 4.13
N SER A 106 -6.62 10.34 3.24
CA SER A 106 -5.45 10.22 2.39
C SER A 106 -5.85 9.68 1.03
N SER A 107 -5.11 10.07 0.02
CA SER A 107 -5.30 9.53 -1.32
C SER A 107 -3.95 9.43 -2.01
N GLN A 108 -3.82 8.44 -2.87
CA GLN A 108 -2.56 8.16 -3.53
C GLN A 108 -2.81 7.62 -4.93
N VAL A 109 -2.05 8.11 -5.89
CA VAL A 109 -2.02 7.58 -7.24
C VAL A 109 -0.65 6.94 -7.45
N GLY A 110 -0.65 5.73 -7.95
CA GLY A 110 0.58 4.99 -8.21
C GLY A 110 0.68 4.61 -9.67
N TYR A 111 1.89 4.59 -10.18
CA TYR A 111 2.19 4.10 -11.50
C TYR A 111 3.33 3.09 -11.39
N PHE A 112 3.05 1.89 -11.84
CA PHE A 112 4.02 0.80 -11.89
C PHE A 112 4.29 0.47 -13.35
N SER A 113 5.55 0.29 -13.70
CA SER A 113 5.90 -0.13 -15.05
C SER A 113 7.09 -1.07 -15.03
N ARG A 114 6.96 -2.15 -15.78
CA ARG A 114 8.06 -3.07 -16.04
C ARG A 114 8.74 -2.64 -17.33
N ILE A 115 10.02 -2.32 -17.23
CA ILE A 115 10.79 -1.89 -18.40
C ILE A 115 11.20 -3.11 -19.23
N ASP A 116 11.68 -4.14 -18.55
CA ASP A 116 12.03 -5.41 -19.16
C ASP A 116 11.91 -6.52 -18.10
N ASP A 117 12.37 -7.72 -18.41
CA ASP A 117 12.22 -8.85 -17.50
C ASP A 117 12.99 -8.66 -16.18
N ALA A 118 13.97 -7.78 -16.18
CA ALA A 118 14.83 -7.57 -15.02
C ALA A 118 14.60 -6.25 -14.32
N SER A 119 13.85 -5.32 -14.92
CA SER A 119 13.75 -3.97 -14.42
C SER A 119 12.31 -3.50 -14.31
N HIS A 120 12.00 -2.85 -13.22
CA HIS A 120 10.69 -2.22 -13.02
C HIS A 120 10.83 -0.99 -12.13
N TYR A 121 9.85 -0.12 -12.19
CA TYR A 121 9.79 1.05 -11.32
C TYR A 121 8.37 1.35 -10.91
N GLN A 122 8.25 2.09 -9.84
CA GLN A 122 6.96 2.53 -9.33
C GLN A 122 7.10 3.95 -8.80
N ILE A 123 6.11 4.77 -9.11
CA ILE A 123 6.03 6.14 -8.62
C ILE A 123 4.67 6.31 -7.96
N ASN A 124 4.66 6.87 -6.77
CA ASN A 124 3.44 7.13 -6.02
C ASN A 124 3.38 8.60 -5.65
N VAL A 125 2.24 9.22 -5.88
CA VAL A 125 1.97 10.60 -5.50
C VAL A 125 0.70 10.61 -4.68
N GLY A 126 0.73 11.26 -3.54
CA GLY A 126 -0.41 11.24 -2.66
C GLY A 126 -0.53 12.46 -1.80
N THR A 127 -1.66 12.54 -1.11
CA THR A 127 -1.91 13.55 -0.11
C THR A 127 -2.44 12.89 1.16
N SER A 128 -2.05 13.43 2.29
CA SER A 128 -2.54 12.98 3.59
C SER A 128 -2.63 14.20 4.49
N GLU A 129 -3.81 14.46 5.03
CA GLU A 129 -4.05 15.59 5.92
C GLU A 129 -3.55 16.92 5.31
N ASN A 130 -3.82 17.13 4.03
CA ASN A 130 -3.41 18.31 3.28
C ASN A 130 -1.92 18.45 3.04
N HIS A 131 -1.16 17.39 3.25
CA HIS A 131 0.26 17.35 2.95
C HIS A 131 0.52 16.42 1.78
N GLY A 132 1.28 16.89 0.82
CA GLY A 132 1.65 16.11 -0.34
C GLY A 132 2.83 15.17 -0.08
N SER A 133 2.85 14.07 -0.80
CA SER A 133 3.96 13.13 -0.74
C SER A 133 4.24 12.56 -2.13
N VAL A 134 5.51 12.29 -2.40
CA VAL A 134 5.95 11.63 -3.62
C VAL A 134 6.99 10.60 -3.22
N ASP A 135 6.82 9.37 -3.69
CA ASP A 135 7.85 8.36 -3.53
C ASP A 135 8.03 7.60 -4.82
N GLY A 136 9.26 7.22 -5.06
CA GLY A 136 9.63 6.48 -6.24
C GLY A 136 10.57 5.35 -5.90
N TYR A 137 10.48 4.31 -6.69
CA TYR A 137 11.27 3.10 -6.48
C TYR A 137 11.63 2.51 -7.83
N TYR A 138 12.88 2.15 -8.00
CA TYR A 138 13.38 1.48 -9.19
C TYR A 138 14.15 0.24 -8.77
N ASN A 139 13.90 -0.85 -9.44
CA ASN A 139 14.60 -2.10 -9.20
C ASN A 139 15.11 -2.68 -10.50
N HIS A 140 16.35 -3.10 -10.52
CA HIS A 140 16.94 -3.86 -11.60
C HIS A 140 17.59 -5.11 -11.01
N ASP A 141 17.10 -6.26 -11.43
CA ASP A 141 17.61 -7.56 -10.98
C ASP A 141 18.22 -8.29 -12.16
N GLY A 142 19.43 -7.89 -12.52
CA GLY A 142 20.14 -8.48 -13.62
C GLY A 142 21.01 -9.64 -13.19
N SER A 143 21.52 -10.38 -14.16
CA SER A 143 22.36 -11.54 -13.89
C SER A 143 23.71 -11.14 -13.28
N LEU A 144 24.16 -9.93 -13.51
CA LEU A 144 25.45 -9.47 -13.03
C LEU A 144 25.34 -8.57 -11.80
N ALA A 145 24.22 -7.90 -11.63
CA ALA A 145 24.04 -6.96 -10.53
C ALA A 145 22.57 -6.74 -10.22
N GLN A 146 22.31 -6.44 -8.98
CA GLN A 146 21.00 -6.00 -8.52
C GLN A 146 21.11 -4.56 -8.07
N VAL A 147 20.21 -3.71 -8.55
CA VAL A 147 20.21 -2.30 -8.23
C VAL A 147 18.83 -1.93 -7.71
N ASP A 148 18.78 -1.27 -6.57
CA ASP A 148 17.57 -0.74 -5.99
C ASP A 148 17.77 0.75 -5.74
N LEU A 149 16.86 1.57 -6.26
CA LEU A 149 16.85 3.00 -6.02
C LEU A 149 15.53 3.39 -5.42
N SER A 150 15.56 4.25 -4.42
CA SER A 150 14.33 4.75 -3.82
C SER A 150 14.49 6.21 -3.46
N ALA A 151 13.39 6.94 -3.51
CA ALA A 151 13.35 8.33 -3.12
C ALA A 151 11.98 8.63 -2.54
N ASN A 152 11.96 9.39 -1.43
CA ASN A 152 10.74 9.76 -0.74
C ASN A 152 10.77 11.24 -0.42
N TYR A 153 9.61 11.87 -0.59
CA TYR A 153 9.41 13.26 -0.23
C TYR A 153 8.06 13.40 0.47
N HIS A 154 8.07 14.01 1.65
CA HIS A 154 6.86 14.35 2.38
C HIS A 154 6.89 15.84 2.67
N GLU A 155 5.87 16.53 2.19
CA GLU A 155 5.76 17.97 2.38
C GLU A 155 5.74 18.32 3.87
N GLY A 156 6.67 19.17 4.28
CA GLY A 156 6.74 19.61 5.65
C GLY A 156 7.35 18.62 6.63
N GLU A 157 7.71 17.44 6.19
CA GLU A 157 8.24 16.40 7.07
C GLU A 157 9.67 16.03 6.74
N TYR A 158 9.90 15.33 5.62
CA TYR A 158 11.25 14.86 5.31
C TYR A 158 11.43 14.57 3.83
N GLN A 159 12.68 14.52 3.43
CA GLN A 159 13.11 14.01 2.13
C GLN A 159 14.15 12.95 2.36
N SER A 160 14.08 11.86 1.62
CA SER A 160 15.09 10.82 1.71
C SER A 160 15.31 10.19 0.35
N ALA A 161 16.52 9.71 0.12
CA ALA A 161 16.86 8.97 -1.07
C ALA A 161 17.77 7.81 -0.68
N GLY A 162 17.54 6.68 -1.29
CA GLY A 162 18.30 5.49 -0.99
C GLY A 162 18.75 4.79 -2.26
N ILE A 163 19.95 4.27 -2.25
CA ILE A 163 20.52 3.48 -3.33
C ILE A 163 21.07 2.22 -2.72
N SER A 164 20.65 1.08 -3.26
CA SER A 164 21.19 -0.21 -2.85
C SER A 164 21.72 -0.92 -4.06
N LEU A 165 22.98 -1.36 -3.99
CA LEU A 165 23.61 -2.11 -5.05
C LEU A 165 24.03 -3.46 -4.50
N GLN A 166 23.69 -4.50 -5.22
CA GLN A 166 23.97 -5.86 -4.79
C GLN A 166 24.32 -6.70 -6.00
N GLY A 167 25.31 -7.55 -5.85
CA GLY A 167 25.62 -8.48 -6.89
C GLY A 167 27.08 -8.46 -7.29
N GLY A 168 27.39 -9.23 -8.35
CA GLY A 168 28.74 -9.49 -8.75
C GLY A 168 29.27 -8.58 -9.82
N ALA A 169 28.55 -7.60 -10.19
CA ALA A 169 29.01 -6.74 -11.24
C ALA A 169 30.12 -5.85 -10.72
N THR A 170 31.11 -5.71 -11.55
CA THR A 170 32.06 -4.66 -11.37
C THR A 170 31.37 -3.38 -11.79
N LEU A 171 30.89 -2.67 -10.83
CA LEU A 171 30.48 -1.32 -11.11
C LEU A 171 31.73 -0.49 -11.15
N THR A 172 32.24 -0.34 -12.33
CA THR A 172 33.40 0.51 -12.49
C THR A 172 32.91 1.92 -12.62
N ALA A 173 32.54 2.49 -11.56
CA ALA A 173 32.45 3.92 -11.54
C ALA A 173 33.88 4.39 -11.30
N HIS A 174 34.51 4.91 -12.30
CA HIS A 174 35.85 5.52 -12.14
C HIS A 174 36.97 4.56 -11.77
N GLY A 175 36.94 3.39 -12.36
CA GLY A 175 37.98 2.43 -12.10
C GLY A 175 37.82 1.66 -10.81
N GLY A 176 36.86 2.02 -10.02
CA GLY A 176 36.53 1.23 -8.86
C GLY A 176 35.69 0.06 -9.26
N ALA A 177 36.03 -1.10 -8.78
CA ALA A 177 35.28 -2.29 -9.09
C ALA A 177 34.49 -2.71 -7.87
N LEU A 178 33.20 -2.79 -8.06
CA LEU A 178 32.35 -3.40 -7.06
C LEU A 178 32.37 -4.90 -7.30
N HIS A 179 33.03 -5.59 -6.44
CA HIS A 179 33.01 -7.02 -6.52
C HIS A 179 31.75 -7.57 -5.92
N ARG A 180 31.35 -8.72 -6.38
CA ARG A 180 30.23 -9.39 -5.83
C ARG A 180 30.49 -9.75 -4.39
N THR A 181 29.78 -9.09 -3.53
CA THR A 181 29.83 -9.41 -2.12
C THR A 181 28.57 -10.16 -1.77
N GLN A 182 28.60 -11.43 -1.99
CA GLN A 182 27.40 -12.24 -1.89
C GLN A 182 26.76 -12.23 -0.53
N ASN A 183 27.57 -12.11 0.49
CA ASN A 183 27.06 -12.21 1.84
C ASN A 183 26.72 -10.87 2.46
N MET A 184 27.01 -9.81 1.78
CA MET A 184 26.89 -8.50 2.39
C MET A 184 25.75 -7.69 1.81
N GLY A 185 25.07 -8.25 0.86
CA GLY A 185 23.96 -7.53 0.27
C GLY A 185 24.34 -6.31 -0.54
N GLY A 186 25.62 -6.01 -0.64
CA GLY A 186 26.09 -4.93 -1.47
C GLY A 186 26.25 -3.60 -0.75
N THR A 187 26.55 -2.61 -1.52
CA THR A 187 26.79 -1.25 -1.05
C THR A 187 25.46 -0.52 -0.91
N ARG A 188 25.29 0.14 0.19
CA ARG A 188 24.08 0.91 0.46
C ARG A 188 24.42 2.35 0.77
N LEU A 189 23.79 3.26 0.04
CA LEU A 189 23.92 4.68 0.24
C LEU A 189 22.58 5.24 0.67
N LEU A 190 22.53 5.86 1.83
CA LEU A 190 21.35 6.52 2.31
C LEU A 190 21.65 7.98 2.50
N ILE A 191 20.90 8.83 1.80
CA ILE A 191 21.06 10.27 1.89
C ILE A 191 19.78 10.86 2.44
N ASP A 192 19.86 11.48 3.58
CA ASP A 192 18.75 12.19 4.18
C ASP A 192 18.97 13.67 3.96
N ALA A 193 18.08 14.28 3.19
CA ALA A 193 18.22 15.67 2.80
C ALA A 193 17.18 16.57 3.45
N ASP A 194 16.68 16.21 4.60
CA ASP A 194 15.65 16.99 5.27
C ASP A 194 16.22 18.24 5.93
N GLY A 195 16.75 19.13 5.09
CA GLY A 195 17.32 20.36 5.58
C GLY A 195 18.59 20.20 6.38
N VAL A 196 19.12 19.01 6.46
CA VAL A 196 20.32 18.72 7.23
C VAL A 196 21.50 18.70 6.28
N SER A 197 22.45 19.57 6.55
CA SER A 197 23.71 19.54 5.81
C SER A 197 24.63 18.48 6.42
N GLY A 198 25.49 17.91 5.60
CA GLY A 198 26.42 16.91 6.09
C GLY A 198 25.78 15.54 6.25
N VAL A 199 25.02 15.14 5.27
CA VAL A 199 24.33 13.87 5.28
C VAL A 199 25.32 12.72 5.36
N PRO A 200 25.18 11.79 6.31
CA PRO A 200 26.06 10.63 6.35
C PRO A 200 25.81 9.73 5.15
N VAL A 201 26.90 9.29 4.57
CA VAL A 201 26.88 8.37 3.45
C VAL A 201 27.58 7.11 3.90
N GLU A 202 26.84 6.01 3.93
CA GLU A 202 27.37 4.72 4.27
C GLU A 202 27.35 3.81 3.06
N GLY A 203 28.48 3.30 2.72
CA GLY A 203 28.64 2.42 1.57
C GLY A 203 29.03 1.02 1.95
#